data_16df5c4346be9e1c14a29901fb91fbf4
#
_entry.id   16df5c4346be9e1c14a29901fb91fbf4
#
_cell.length_a   1.000
_cell.length_b   1.000
_cell.length_c   1.000
_cell.angle_alpha   90.00
_cell.angle_beta   90.00
_cell.angle_gamma   90.00
#
_symmetry.space_group_name_H-M   'P 1'
#
loop_
_entity.id
_entity.type
_entity.pdbx_description
1 polymer ?
#
loop_
_entity_poly.entity_id
_entity_poly.type
_entity_poly.pdbx_seq_one_letter_code
_entity_poly.pdbx_strand_id
1 'polypeptide(L)'
;DLSKTKKHGLEGKKELYKKIQSNVENYAHVFVFAVNDMRNSKLKSVREQWKHSRFCIGKNKVMAMALGRTPEEEYRPNLHKIGQVLVGERGLLFTNQSVDEVTNWFQSYSAGDYARSGNIATEDVILPEGPLEQFPHNLESYLRQLGLPTTLKKGVIHLLKEHVVCSEGDRLSPETARILISSSYSWLTDV
;
A
#
# COMPACT_ATOMS: atom_id res chain seq x y z
N ASP A 1 -22.85 -14.01 -10.22
CA ASP A 1 -22.55 -12.61 -9.86
C ASP A 1 -21.36 -12.59 -8.90
N LEU A 2 -20.13 -12.57 -9.48
CA LEU A 2 -18.86 -12.72 -8.76
C LEU A 2 -18.43 -11.46 -7.98
N SER A 3 -19.21 -10.38 -8.01
CA SER A 3 -18.85 -9.08 -7.45
C SER A 3 -19.67 -8.63 -6.25
N LYS A 4 -20.54 -9.48 -5.68
CA LYS A 4 -21.33 -9.13 -4.51
C LYS A 4 -20.52 -9.22 -3.21
N THR A 5 -19.75 -8.18 -2.91
CA THR A 5 -19.24 -7.95 -1.56
C THR A 5 -20.44 -7.65 -0.64
N LYS A 6 -20.70 -8.50 0.35
CA LYS A 6 -21.69 -8.21 1.40
C LYS A 6 -21.25 -6.96 2.15
N LYS A 7 -22.02 -5.88 2.10
CA LYS A 7 -21.82 -4.72 2.96
C LYS A 7 -21.94 -5.20 4.41
N HIS A 8 -20.82 -5.17 5.14
CA HIS A 8 -20.83 -5.31 6.59
C HIS A 8 -21.50 -4.07 7.21
N GLY A 9 -22.82 -4.12 7.34
CA GLY A 9 -23.64 -3.00 7.82
C GLY A 9 -23.37 -2.64 9.28
N LEU A 10 -24.42 -2.54 10.07
CA LEU A 10 -24.34 -2.22 11.51
C LEU A 10 -23.60 -3.31 12.31
N GLU A 11 -23.80 -4.59 11.93
CA GLU A 11 -23.17 -5.73 12.60
C GLU A 11 -21.64 -5.69 12.51
N GLY A 12 -21.07 -5.44 11.32
CA GLY A 12 -19.62 -5.33 11.16
C GLY A 12 -19.01 -4.16 11.94
N LYS A 13 -19.76 -3.07 12.13
CA LYS A 13 -19.31 -1.97 13.00
C LYS A 13 -19.31 -2.37 14.47
N LYS A 14 -20.33 -3.09 14.94
CA LYS A 14 -20.41 -3.61 16.31
C LYS A 14 -19.32 -4.64 16.57
N GLU A 15 -19.03 -5.49 15.60
CA GLU A 15 -17.97 -6.50 15.68
C GLU A 15 -16.60 -5.82 15.79
N LEU A 16 -16.30 -4.83 14.92
CA LEU A 16 -15.05 -4.05 15.00
C LEU A 16 -14.91 -3.35 16.35
N TYR A 17 -15.99 -2.74 16.84
CA TYR A 17 -16.01 -2.07 18.14
C TYR A 17 -15.63 -3.02 19.28
N LYS A 18 -16.30 -4.16 19.38
CA LYS A 18 -16.02 -5.18 20.40
C LYS A 18 -14.62 -5.75 20.27
N LYS A 19 -14.15 -5.99 19.05
CA LYS A 19 -12.81 -6.49 18.79
C LYS A 19 -11.73 -5.53 19.27
N ILE A 20 -11.90 -4.23 19.07
CA ILE A 20 -10.96 -3.22 19.56
C ILE A 20 -10.91 -3.22 21.09
N GLN A 21 -12.05 -3.21 21.77
CA GLN A 21 -12.10 -3.24 23.21
C GLN A 21 -11.44 -4.50 23.79
N SER A 22 -11.74 -5.67 23.22
CA SER A 22 -11.07 -6.92 23.61
C SER A 22 -9.55 -6.87 23.38
N ASN A 23 -9.09 -6.25 22.28
CA ASN A 23 -7.65 -6.10 22.05
C ASN A 23 -6.99 -5.14 23.05
N VAL A 24 -7.66 -4.06 23.46
CA VAL A 24 -7.18 -3.15 24.51
C VAL A 24 -6.98 -3.89 25.84
N GLU A 25 -7.80 -4.92 26.11
CA GLU A 25 -7.64 -5.74 27.33
C GLU A 25 -6.49 -6.74 27.23
N ASN A 26 -6.26 -7.31 26.05
CA ASN A 26 -5.35 -8.42 25.85
C ASN A 26 -3.92 -8.01 25.47
N TYR A 27 -3.68 -6.76 25.07
CA TYR A 27 -2.38 -6.28 24.60
C TYR A 27 -1.90 -5.09 25.41
N ALA A 28 -0.58 -5.03 25.64
CA ALA A 28 0.05 -3.99 26.43
C ALA A 28 0.15 -2.65 25.67
N HIS A 29 0.33 -2.69 24.36
CA HIS A 29 0.58 -1.51 23.53
C HIS A 29 -0.39 -1.42 22.36
N VAL A 30 -0.74 -0.17 21.99
CA VAL A 30 -1.49 0.15 20.79
C VAL A 30 -0.76 1.22 19.99
N PHE A 31 -0.61 1.00 18.69
CA PHE A 31 0.02 1.92 17.74
C PHE A 31 -0.97 2.30 16.65
N VAL A 32 -0.85 3.52 16.16
CA VAL A 32 -1.54 3.97 14.95
C VAL A 32 -0.55 3.90 13.80
N PHE A 33 -0.93 3.25 12.71
CA PHE A 33 -0.13 3.21 11.49
C PHE A 33 -0.90 3.80 10.32
N ALA A 34 -0.17 4.38 9.38
CA ALA A 34 -0.72 4.85 8.11
C ALA A 34 -0.77 3.71 7.09
N VAL A 35 -1.78 3.73 6.24
CA VAL A 35 -1.89 2.79 5.11
C VAL A 35 -1.94 3.65 3.86
N ASN A 36 -0.79 3.85 3.23
CA ASN A 36 -0.70 4.59 1.99
C ASN A 36 -0.50 3.61 0.84
N ASP A 37 -1.44 3.59 -0.13
CA ASP A 37 -1.36 2.80 -1.36
C ASP A 37 -1.01 1.30 -1.21
N MET A 38 -1.14 0.75 0.00
CA MET A 38 -0.74 -0.62 0.31
C MET A 38 -1.66 -1.65 -0.37
N ARG A 39 -1.07 -2.64 -1.02
CA ARG A 39 -1.80 -3.80 -1.54
C ARG A 39 -2.22 -4.76 -0.41
N ASN A 40 -3.39 -5.35 -0.55
CA ASN A 40 -3.88 -6.37 0.38
C ASN A 40 -2.90 -7.54 0.58
N SER A 41 -2.14 -7.91 -0.46
CA SER A 41 -1.10 -8.94 -0.37
C SER A 41 0.03 -8.55 0.57
N LYS A 42 0.49 -7.29 0.53
CA LYS A 42 1.53 -6.76 1.41
C LYS A 42 1.06 -6.72 2.86
N LEU A 43 -0.16 -6.22 3.08
CA LEU A 43 -0.77 -6.23 4.41
C LEU A 43 -0.91 -7.66 4.97
N LYS A 44 -1.19 -8.65 4.10
CA LYS A 44 -1.22 -10.05 4.50
C LYS A 44 0.16 -10.53 4.96
N SER A 45 1.23 -10.22 4.23
CA SER A 45 2.61 -10.56 4.59
C SER A 45 3.02 -9.92 5.92
N VAL A 46 2.70 -8.64 6.13
CA VAL A 46 2.93 -7.96 7.42
C VAL A 46 2.20 -8.66 8.57
N ARG A 47 0.93 -9.03 8.37
CA ARG A 47 0.14 -9.77 9.38
C ARG A 47 0.71 -11.16 9.67
N GLU A 48 1.30 -11.82 8.68
CA GLU A 48 1.96 -13.12 8.86
C GLU A 48 3.25 -13.01 9.69
N GLN A 49 4.03 -11.97 9.49
CA GLN A 49 5.23 -11.69 10.29
C GLN A 49 4.87 -11.31 11.73
N TRP A 50 3.76 -10.60 11.93
CA TRP A 50 3.26 -10.13 13.22
C TRP A 50 2.09 -10.99 13.76
N LYS A 51 2.16 -12.33 13.65
CA LYS A 51 1.08 -13.26 14.06
C LYS A 51 0.68 -13.10 15.53
N HIS A 52 1.62 -12.75 16.37
CA HIS A 52 1.45 -12.51 17.81
C HIS A 52 0.74 -11.20 18.13
N SER A 53 0.49 -10.37 17.13
CA SER A 53 -0.14 -9.06 17.24
C SER A 53 -1.47 -9.01 16.48
N ARG A 54 -2.23 -7.94 16.62
CA ARG A 54 -3.52 -7.78 15.95
C ARG A 54 -3.61 -6.44 15.22
N PHE A 55 -3.84 -6.52 13.93
CA PHE A 55 -4.13 -5.38 13.07
C PHE A 55 -5.64 -5.18 12.96
N CYS A 56 -6.10 -3.97 13.26
CA CYS A 56 -7.48 -3.54 13.09
C CYS A 56 -7.52 -2.40 12.08
N ILE A 57 -8.21 -2.63 10.97
CA ILE A 57 -8.45 -1.64 9.92
C ILE A 57 -9.95 -1.54 9.73
N GLY A 58 -10.46 -0.31 9.70
CA GLY A 58 -11.87 -0.06 9.55
C GLY A 58 -12.21 1.42 9.53
N LYS A 59 -13.47 1.76 9.77
CA LYS A 59 -13.87 3.18 9.80
C LYS A 59 -13.29 3.88 11.03
N ASN A 60 -12.50 4.93 10.80
CA ASN A 60 -11.85 5.71 11.86
C ASN A 60 -12.83 6.14 12.96
N LYS A 61 -14.03 6.60 12.60
CA LYS A 61 -15.07 6.99 13.58
C LYS A 61 -15.50 5.83 14.49
N VAL A 62 -15.53 4.60 13.99
CA VAL A 62 -15.89 3.42 14.79
C VAL A 62 -14.73 3.02 15.71
N MET A 63 -13.50 3.08 15.20
CA MET A 63 -12.30 2.81 15.99
C MET A 63 -12.13 3.83 17.11
N ALA A 64 -12.30 5.13 16.80
CA ALA A 64 -12.26 6.20 17.79
C ALA A 64 -13.35 6.06 18.87
N MET A 65 -14.56 5.65 18.48
CA MET A 65 -15.64 5.37 19.46
C MET A 65 -15.30 4.20 20.39
N ALA A 66 -14.63 3.16 19.88
CA ALA A 66 -14.25 2.01 20.68
C ALA A 66 -13.14 2.32 21.70
N LEU A 67 -12.27 3.27 21.38
CA LEU A 67 -11.21 3.76 22.28
C LEU A 67 -11.70 4.85 23.26
N GLY A 68 -12.77 5.56 22.89
CA GLY A 68 -13.28 6.75 23.55
C GLY A 68 -12.86 8.03 22.82
N ARG A 69 -13.79 8.99 22.70
CA ARG A 69 -13.56 10.27 22.01
C ARG A 69 -13.09 11.37 22.94
N THR A 70 -13.51 11.28 24.19
CA THR A 70 -13.22 12.25 25.23
C THR A 70 -12.61 11.56 26.44
N PRO A 71 -11.95 12.31 27.35
CA PRO A 71 -11.41 11.74 28.58
C PRO A 71 -12.45 11.04 29.45
N GLU A 72 -13.73 11.46 29.36
CA GLU A 72 -14.83 10.89 30.15
C GLU A 72 -15.36 9.58 29.55
N GLU A 73 -15.23 9.41 28.22
CA GLU A 73 -15.73 8.25 27.47
C GLU A 73 -14.64 7.22 27.16
N GLU A 74 -13.38 7.52 27.49
CA GLU A 74 -12.27 6.64 27.13
C GLU A 74 -12.34 5.28 27.83
N TYR A 75 -12.06 4.23 27.08
CA TYR A 75 -12.09 2.86 27.58
C TYR A 75 -10.96 2.58 28.58
N ARG A 76 -9.80 3.20 28.39
CA ARG A 76 -8.67 3.27 29.31
C ARG A 76 -7.99 4.63 29.22
N PRO A 77 -7.24 5.04 30.27
CA PRO A 77 -6.60 6.35 30.33
C PRO A 77 -5.74 6.66 29.10
N ASN A 78 -5.90 7.86 28.55
CA ASN A 78 -5.20 8.39 27.36
C ASN A 78 -5.57 7.77 26.01
N LEU A 79 -6.51 6.82 25.91
CA LEU A 79 -6.91 6.24 24.61
C LEU A 79 -7.65 7.25 23.72
N HIS A 80 -8.31 8.26 24.29
CA HIS A 80 -8.95 9.32 23.51
C HIS A 80 -7.96 10.06 22.59
N LYS A 81 -6.69 10.21 23.03
CA LYS A 81 -5.62 10.83 22.23
C LYS A 81 -5.32 10.05 20.95
N ILE A 82 -5.38 8.72 21.02
CA ILE A 82 -5.24 7.84 19.85
C ILE A 82 -6.43 8.04 18.90
N GLY A 83 -7.65 8.16 19.46
CA GLY A 83 -8.85 8.43 18.67
C GLY A 83 -8.76 9.73 17.84
N GLN A 84 -8.07 10.75 18.35
CA GLN A 84 -7.89 12.04 17.67
C GLN A 84 -6.95 11.96 16.46
N VAL A 85 -5.96 11.07 16.48
CA VAL A 85 -5.01 10.90 15.35
C VAL A 85 -5.49 9.94 14.28
N LEU A 86 -6.67 9.32 14.43
CA LEU A 86 -7.29 8.45 13.44
C LEU A 86 -7.94 9.26 12.30
N VAL A 87 -7.12 9.88 11.45
CA VAL A 87 -7.54 10.69 10.30
C VAL A 87 -6.93 10.12 9.02
N GLY A 88 -7.69 10.10 7.92
CA GLY A 88 -7.25 9.51 6.65
C GLY A 88 -7.26 7.97 6.69
N GLU A 89 -6.37 7.33 5.93
CA GLU A 89 -6.24 5.88 5.92
C GLU A 89 -5.33 5.42 7.05
N ARG A 90 -5.94 5.08 8.18
CA ARG A 90 -5.25 4.68 9.40
C ARG A 90 -5.75 3.32 9.89
N GLY A 91 -4.86 2.62 10.59
CA GLY A 91 -5.17 1.38 11.28
C GLY A 91 -4.59 1.36 12.69
N LEU A 92 -5.02 0.38 13.48
CA LEU A 92 -4.52 0.13 14.83
C LEU A 92 -3.76 -1.20 14.86
N LEU A 93 -2.60 -1.17 15.48
CA LEU A 93 -1.80 -2.36 15.79
C LEU A 93 -1.79 -2.54 17.31
N PHE A 94 -2.24 -3.69 17.77
CA PHE A 94 -2.20 -4.12 19.16
C PHE A 94 -1.12 -5.19 19.33
N THR A 95 -0.19 -4.99 20.26
CA THR A 95 0.96 -5.88 20.47
C THR A 95 1.47 -5.86 21.89
N ASN A 96 2.19 -6.91 22.27
CA ASN A 96 2.93 -6.99 23.53
C ASN A 96 4.43 -6.72 23.33
N GLN A 97 4.86 -6.49 22.08
CA GLN A 97 6.26 -6.14 21.78
C GLN A 97 6.58 -4.72 22.25
N SER A 98 7.88 -4.46 22.49
CA SER A 98 8.34 -3.16 22.93
C SER A 98 8.15 -2.08 21.85
N VAL A 99 8.09 -0.82 22.31
CA VAL A 99 7.96 0.33 21.41
C VAL A 99 9.12 0.39 20.43
N ASP A 100 10.35 0.13 20.90
CA ASP A 100 11.56 0.18 20.08
C ASP A 100 11.55 -0.91 19.00
N GLU A 101 11.11 -2.13 19.33
CA GLU A 101 11.01 -3.24 18.39
C GLU A 101 10.00 -2.94 17.27
N VAL A 102 8.82 -2.44 17.63
CA VAL A 102 7.80 -2.03 16.66
C VAL A 102 8.33 -0.91 15.76
N THR A 103 8.89 0.14 16.35
CA THR A 103 9.37 1.30 15.60
C THR A 103 10.51 0.92 14.66
N ASN A 104 11.51 0.19 15.14
CA ASN A 104 12.66 -0.24 14.32
C ASN A 104 12.20 -1.13 13.16
N TRP A 105 11.26 -2.06 13.41
CA TRP A 105 10.77 -2.94 12.36
C TRP A 105 10.03 -2.15 11.28
N PHE A 106 9.11 -1.27 11.65
CA PHE A 106 8.36 -0.47 10.68
C PHE A 106 9.23 0.54 9.94
N GLN A 107 10.26 1.10 10.57
CA GLN A 107 11.24 1.97 9.90
C GLN A 107 12.13 1.22 8.91
N SER A 108 12.45 -0.03 9.18
CA SER A 108 13.28 -0.88 8.31
C SER A 108 12.46 -1.65 7.26
N TYR A 109 11.13 -1.72 7.44
CA TYR A 109 10.29 -2.49 6.53
C TYR A 109 10.10 -1.75 5.21
N SER A 110 10.62 -2.35 4.16
CA SER A 110 10.36 -1.94 2.78
C SER A 110 9.89 -3.14 1.96
N ALA A 111 8.99 -2.91 1.03
CA ALA A 111 8.50 -3.97 0.16
C ALA A 111 8.40 -3.45 -1.27
N GLY A 112 9.16 -4.06 -2.17
CA GLY A 112 9.08 -3.74 -3.59
C GLY A 112 7.64 -3.85 -4.11
N ASP A 113 7.16 -2.85 -4.80
CA ASP A 113 5.89 -2.88 -5.51
C ASP A 113 6.06 -2.32 -6.93
N TYR A 114 5.11 -2.67 -7.80
CA TYR A 114 5.09 -2.15 -9.16
C TYR A 114 4.45 -0.75 -9.19
N ALA A 115 5.00 0.10 -10.04
CA ALA A 115 4.45 1.42 -10.30
C ALA A 115 2.94 1.38 -10.63
N ARG A 116 2.19 2.36 -10.16
CA ARG A 116 0.76 2.51 -10.45
C ARG A 116 0.47 3.90 -10.99
N SER A 117 -0.60 4.00 -11.78
CA SER A 117 -1.15 5.30 -12.15
C SER A 117 -1.48 6.12 -10.90
N GLY A 118 -1.02 7.36 -10.87
CA GLY A 118 -1.20 8.28 -9.76
C GLY A 118 -0.06 8.29 -8.74
N ASN A 119 0.82 7.27 -8.69
CA ASN A 119 2.02 7.28 -7.87
C ASN A 119 3.01 8.36 -8.38
N ILE A 120 3.89 8.80 -7.50
CA ILE A 120 4.98 9.71 -7.85
C ILE A 120 6.22 8.90 -8.18
N ALA A 121 6.88 9.23 -9.29
CA ALA A 121 8.14 8.61 -9.69
C ALA A 121 9.23 8.92 -8.67
N THR A 122 9.95 7.90 -8.23
CA THR A 122 11.06 8.02 -7.26
C THR A 122 12.41 8.20 -7.93
N GLU A 123 12.48 7.99 -9.25
CA GLU A 123 13.69 8.12 -10.06
C GLU A 123 13.32 8.37 -11.53
N ASP A 124 14.31 8.82 -12.30
CA ASP A 124 14.21 8.95 -13.76
C ASP A 124 14.28 7.56 -14.39
N VAL A 125 13.31 7.23 -15.27
CA VAL A 125 13.35 6.01 -16.05
C VAL A 125 13.44 6.35 -17.53
N ILE A 126 14.58 5.99 -18.13
CA ILE A 126 14.86 6.23 -19.55
C ILE A 126 15.11 4.88 -20.21
N LEU A 127 14.41 4.63 -21.30
CA LEU A 127 14.65 3.48 -22.16
C LEU A 127 15.62 3.91 -23.27
N PRO A 128 16.82 3.30 -23.36
CA PRO A 128 17.80 3.64 -24.39
C PRO A 128 17.35 3.14 -25.76
N GLU A 129 17.82 3.77 -26.82
CA GLU A 129 17.70 3.27 -28.19
C GLU A 129 18.31 1.87 -28.30
N GLY A 130 17.63 0.94 -28.95
CA GLY A 130 18.14 -0.39 -29.19
C GLY A 130 17.18 -1.52 -28.84
N PRO A 131 17.67 -2.76 -28.66
CA PRO A 131 16.84 -3.89 -28.35
C PRO A 131 16.29 -3.83 -26.92
N LEU A 132 15.01 -4.09 -26.79
CA LEU A 132 14.28 -4.14 -25.51
C LEU A 132 13.99 -5.62 -25.17
N GLU A 133 15.01 -6.35 -24.74
CA GLU A 133 14.92 -7.79 -24.45
C GLU A 133 14.00 -8.13 -23.28
N GLN A 134 13.78 -7.17 -22.38
CA GLN A 134 12.88 -7.30 -21.22
C GLN A 134 11.40 -7.38 -21.62
N PHE A 135 11.05 -7.00 -22.85
CA PHE A 135 9.67 -7.04 -23.34
C PHE A 135 9.43 -8.22 -24.28
N PRO A 136 8.42 -9.08 -24.02
CA PRO A 136 8.01 -10.10 -24.94
C PRO A 136 7.56 -9.50 -26.29
N HIS A 137 7.89 -10.17 -27.40
CA HIS A 137 7.62 -9.70 -28.76
C HIS A 137 6.14 -9.37 -29.05
N ASN A 138 5.22 -10.04 -28.37
CA ASN A 138 3.78 -9.82 -28.50
C ASN A 138 3.30 -8.48 -27.91
N LEU A 139 4.13 -7.79 -27.15
CA LEU A 139 3.82 -6.48 -26.59
C LEU A 139 4.16 -5.31 -27.51
N GLU A 140 4.79 -5.54 -28.67
CA GLU A 140 5.26 -4.48 -29.56
C GLU A 140 4.12 -3.51 -29.97
N SER A 141 3.01 -4.05 -30.47
CA SER A 141 1.86 -3.23 -30.87
C SER A 141 1.27 -2.43 -29.71
N TYR A 142 1.30 -3.02 -28.52
CA TYR A 142 0.82 -2.39 -27.30
C TYR A 142 1.75 -1.26 -26.83
N LEU A 143 3.06 -1.47 -26.82
CA LEU A 143 4.05 -0.44 -26.50
C LEU A 143 3.97 0.74 -27.46
N ARG A 144 3.72 0.49 -28.76
CA ARG A 144 3.50 1.53 -29.75
C ARG A 144 2.23 2.33 -29.45
N GLN A 145 1.14 1.69 -29.04
CA GLN A 145 -0.08 2.37 -28.61
C GLN A 145 0.15 3.23 -27.35
N LEU A 146 1.08 2.85 -26.48
CA LEU A 146 1.50 3.63 -25.31
C LEU A 146 2.46 4.78 -25.67
N GLY A 147 2.79 4.97 -26.94
CA GLY A 147 3.61 6.09 -27.43
C GLY A 147 5.10 5.79 -27.58
N LEU A 148 5.55 4.54 -27.37
CA LEU A 148 6.95 4.18 -27.61
C LEU A 148 7.20 3.99 -29.11
N PRO A 149 8.23 4.64 -29.70
CA PRO A 149 8.62 4.45 -31.08
C PRO A 149 9.34 3.10 -31.24
N THR A 150 8.58 2.03 -31.38
CA THR A 150 9.11 0.65 -31.43
C THR A 150 8.96 0.03 -32.82
N THR A 151 9.82 -0.95 -33.12
CA THR A 151 9.73 -1.84 -34.27
C THR A 151 10.14 -3.24 -33.89
N LEU A 152 9.65 -4.25 -34.61
CA LEU A 152 10.03 -5.65 -34.40
C LEU A 152 11.14 -6.06 -35.37
N LYS A 153 12.30 -6.48 -34.87
CA LYS A 153 13.40 -7.02 -35.66
C LYS A 153 13.77 -8.42 -35.17
N LYS A 154 13.66 -9.42 -36.05
CA LYS A 154 13.98 -10.82 -35.72
C LYS A 154 13.33 -11.35 -34.44
N GLY A 155 12.09 -10.92 -34.14
CA GLY A 155 11.37 -11.33 -32.93
C GLY A 155 11.73 -10.56 -31.65
N VAL A 156 12.63 -9.58 -31.70
CA VAL A 156 12.98 -8.69 -30.61
C VAL A 156 12.41 -7.30 -30.87
N ILE A 157 11.85 -6.68 -29.84
CA ILE A 157 11.38 -5.31 -29.90
C ILE A 157 12.58 -4.38 -29.86
N HIS A 158 12.65 -3.45 -30.81
CA HIS A 158 13.68 -2.40 -30.85
C HIS A 158 13.05 -1.04 -30.67
N LEU A 159 13.60 -0.23 -29.76
CA LEU A 159 13.28 1.18 -29.63
C LEU A 159 14.08 1.98 -30.67
N LEU A 160 13.39 2.81 -31.45
CA LEU A 160 14.01 3.54 -32.58
C LEU A 160 14.77 4.79 -32.14
N LYS A 161 14.48 5.30 -30.96
CA LYS A 161 15.18 6.42 -30.31
C LYS A 161 14.96 6.32 -28.80
N GLU A 162 15.87 6.87 -28.04
CA GLU A 162 15.73 7.04 -26.60
C GLU A 162 14.36 7.60 -26.21
N HIS A 163 13.74 7.05 -25.16
CA HIS A 163 12.43 7.48 -24.66
C HIS A 163 12.45 7.64 -23.15
N VAL A 164 12.12 8.83 -22.68
CA VAL A 164 11.93 9.12 -21.26
C VAL A 164 10.54 8.64 -20.85
N VAL A 165 10.49 7.64 -19.98
CA VAL A 165 9.23 7.07 -19.47
C VAL A 165 8.64 7.96 -18.38
N CYS A 166 9.47 8.40 -17.43
CA CYS A 166 9.11 9.35 -16.37
C CYS A 166 10.37 9.99 -15.79
N SER A 167 10.20 11.17 -15.19
CA SER A 167 11.23 11.83 -14.38
C SER A 167 10.87 11.77 -12.90
N GLU A 168 11.89 11.84 -12.04
CA GLU A 168 11.69 11.90 -10.58
C GLU A 168 10.71 13.02 -10.21
N GLY A 169 9.74 12.71 -9.36
CA GLY A 169 8.69 13.64 -8.94
C GLY A 169 7.46 13.70 -9.87
N ASP A 170 7.51 13.07 -11.04
CA ASP A 170 6.37 13.02 -11.95
C ASP A 170 5.25 12.14 -11.41
N ARG A 171 4.01 12.59 -11.59
CA ARG A 171 2.84 11.75 -11.33
C ARG A 171 2.62 10.80 -12.51
N LEU A 172 2.70 9.50 -12.24
CA LEU A 172 2.58 8.47 -13.27
C LEU A 172 1.19 8.46 -13.93
N SER A 173 1.16 8.53 -15.25
CA SER A 173 -0.04 8.26 -16.04
C SER A 173 -0.35 6.75 -16.07
N PRO A 174 -1.57 6.35 -16.48
CA PRO A 174 -1.87 4.93 -16.70
C PRO A 174 -0.95 4.26 -17.71
N GLU A 175 -0.55 4.98 -18.76
CA GLU A 175 0.34 4.52 -19.83
C GLU A 175 1.76 4.31 -19.28
N THR A 176 2.30 5.31 -18.60
CA THR A 176 3.62 5.26 -17.96
C THR A 176 3.71 4.10 -16.97
N ALA A 177 2.72 3.97 -16.08
CA ALA A 177 2.68 2.89 -15.10
C ALA A 177 2.66 1.50 -15.78
N ARG A 178 1.95 1.35 -16.90
CA ARG A 178 1.92 0.09 -17.66
C ARG A 178 3.26 -0.24 -18.32
N ILE A 179 3.97 0.75 -18.86
CA ILE A 179 5.31 0.57 -19.40
C ILE A 179 6.24 0.06 -18.31
N LEU A 180 6.24 0.72 -17.14
CA LEU A 180 7.07 0.35 -15.99
C LEU A 180 6.78 -1.08 -15.49
N ILE A 181 5.50 -1.45 -15.36
CA ILE A 181 5.10 -2.81 -14.98
C ILE A 181 5.59 -3.84 -16.01
N SER A 182 5.43 -3.53 -17.30
CA SER A 182 5.79 -4.45 -18.38
C SER A 182 7.31 -4.65 -18.51
N SER A 183 8.10 -3.66 -18.09
CA SER A 183 9.58 -3.76 -18.02
C SER A 183 10.09 -4.42 -16.74
N SER A 184 9.19 -4.91 -15.87
CA SER A 184 9.54 -5.46 -14.55
C SER A 184 10.25 -4.47 -13.61
N TYR A 185 10.10 -3.19 -13.86
CA TYR A 185 10.57 -2.17 -12.93
C TYR A 185 9.78 -2.25 -11.62
N SER A 186 10.46 -2.55 -10.53
CA SER A 186 9.90 -2.53 -9.19
C SER A 186 10.57 -1.44 -8.38
N TRP A 187 9.78 -0.59 -7.74
CA TRP A 187 10.27 0.42 -6.83
C TRP A 187 10.11 -0.04 -5.39
N LEU A 188 11.05 0.37 -4.54
CA LEU A 188 10.89 0.22 -3.11
C LEU A 188 9.88 1.28 -2.66
N THR A 189 8.72 0.84 -2.20
CA THR A 189 7.73 1.72 -1.56
C THR A 189 7.92 1.60 -0.05
N ASP A 190 8.25 2.71 0.59
CA ASP A 190 8.21 2.83 2.06
C ASP A 190 6.75 2.69 2.53
N VAL A 191 6.54 1.89 3.54
CA VAL A 191 5.22 1.63 4.14
C VAL A 191 5.01 2.51 5.36
#